data_22779ff85d01014c5286deb0118c71a0
#
_entry.id   22779ff85d01014c5286deb0118c71a0
#
_cell.length_a   1.000
_cell.length_b   1.000
_cell.length_c   1.000
_cell.angle_alpha   90.00
_cell.angle_beta   90.00
_cell.angle_gamma   90.00
#
_symmetry.space_group_name_H-M   'P 1'
#
loop_
_entity.id
_entity.type
_entity.pdbx_description
1 polymer ?
#
loop_
_entity_poly.entity_id
_entity_poly.type
_entity_poly.pdbx_seq_one_letter_code
_entity_poly.pdbx_strand_id
1 'polypeptide(L)'
;ASIQAVVAMFRKLARLTGCAIHIIHHVRKGNGEDATVDSVRGAGSLIGAARSARVINRVTEDDALRLGVDEKQARGIMRVDDGKANLAPPADKAVYRQMIGVQLANDEWVGVAVEFKLPDLFEGITTKMTRAVQDIVAGAEAEEKPLRQNMQAKQWVGNAIGHVLGLDPEDSGQKKKLASIIKTWINTDVLRVEQVPDKRNGREAPCIIVGEWIRSEDM
;
A
#
# COMPACT_ATOMS: atom_id res chain seq x y z
N ALA A 1 -21.41 0.81 -34.95
CA ALA A 1 -19.99 0.94 -35.31
C ALA A 1 -19.17 0.02 -34.38
N SER A 2 -18.19 -0.70 -34.93
CA SER A 2 -17.30 -1.51 -34.11
C SER A 2 -16.32 -0.61 -33.34
N ILE A 3 -15.85 -1.04 -32.17
CA ILE A 3 -14.83 -0.33 -31.38
C ILE A 3 -13.59 -0.03 -32.24
N GLN A 4 -13.23 -0.94 -33.12
CA GLN A 4 -12.13 -0.78 -34.09
C GLN A 4 -12.31 0.42 -35.01
N ALA A 5 -13.52 0.62 -35.53
CA ALA A 5 -13.84 1.76 -36.43
C ALA A 5 -13.72 3.10 -35.67
N VAL A 6 -14.19 3.16 -34.41
CA VAL A 6 -14.09 4.35 -33.57
C VAL A 6 -12.64 4.66 -33.27
N VAL A 7 -11.83 3.67 -32.93
CA VAL A 7 -10.39 3.83 -32.65
C VAL A 7 -9.65 4.28 -33.92
N ALA A 8 -9.97 3.74 -35.07
CA ALA A 8 -9.39 4.17 -36.36
C ALA A 8 -9.68 5.65 -36.64
N MET A 9 -10.94 6.07 -36.38
CA MET A 9 -11.33 7.48 -36.49
C MET A 9 -10.52 8.40 -35.58
N PHE A 10 -10.39 8.04 -34.30
CA PHE A 10 -9.59 8.83 -33.34
C PHE A 10 -8.11 8.90 -33.75
N ARG A 11 -7.52 7.81 -34.23
CA ARG A 11 -6.15 7.82 -34.77
C ARG A 11 -6.00 8.76 -35.96
N LYS A 12 -6.96 8.75 -36.89
CA LYS A 12 -6.97 9.67 -38.05
C LYS A 12 -7.05 11.12 -37.57
N LEU A 13 -7.97 11.40 -36.65
CA LEU A 13 -8.14 12.75 -36.08
C LEU A 13 -6.84 13.24 -35.40
N ALA A 14 -6.26 12.43 -34.52
CA ALA A 14 -5.01 12.76 -33.84
C ALA A 14 -3.87 13.06 -34.82
N ARG A 15 -3.74 12.30 -35.91
CA ARG A 15 -2.74 12.56 -36.96
C ARG A 15 -2.97 13.86 -37.72
N LEU A 16 -4.24 14.17 -38.01
CA LEU A 16 -4.59 15.37 -38.79
C LEU A 16 -4.44 16.65 -37.97
N THR A 17 -4.70 16.59 -36.67
CA THR A 17 -4.73 17.78 -35.79
C THR A 17 -3.51 17.90 -34.89
N GLY A 18 -2.67 16.87 -34.79
CA GLY A 18 -1.56 16.81 -33.84
C GLY A 18 -2.00 16.71 -32.37
N CYS A 19 -3.27 16.44 -32.09
CA CYS A 19 -3.80 16.37 -30.72
C CYS A 19 -3.58 15.01 -30.07
N ALA A 20 -3.50 15.00 -28.73
CA ALA A 20 -3.63 13.80 -27.91
C ALA A 20 -5.12 13.54 -27.60
N ILE A 21 -5.55 12.28 -27.70
CA ILE A 21 -6.93 11.88 -27.40
C ILE A 21 -6.91 10.93 -26.21
N HIS A 22 -7.61 11.34 -25.14
CA HIS A 22 -7.83 10.51 -23.96
C HIS A 22 -9.25 9.93 -24.01
N ILE A 23 -9.35 8.60 -23.83
CA ILE A 23 -10.62 7.89 -23.79
C ILE A 23 -10.80 7.34 -22.38
N ILE A 24 -11.89 7.70 -21.74
CA ILE A 24 -12.27 7.16 -20.43
C ILE A 24 -13.25 6.02 -20.67
N HIS A 25 -12.98 4.86 -20.10
CA HIS A 25 -13.81 3.69 -20.17
C HIS A 25 -14.07 3.12 -18.78
N HIS A 26 -15.34 2.83 -18.47
CA HIS A 26 -15.70 2.20 -17.21
C HIS A 26 -15.50 0.69 -17.29
N VAL A 27 -14.80 0.13 -16.34
CA VAL A 27 -14.75 -1.33 -16.15
C VAL A 27 -16.04 -1.80 -15.48
N ARG A 28 -16.45 -3.04 -15.82
CA ARG A 28 -17.59 -3.65 -15.15
C ARG A 28 -17.25 -3.85 -13.67
N LYS A 29 -18.21 -3.61 -12.77
CA LYS A 29 -18.04 -3.93 -11.34
C LYS A 29 -17.66 -5.40 -11.21
N GLY A 30 -16.41 -5.64 -10.78
CA GLY A 30 -15.92 -6.96 -10.39
C GLY A 30 -16.39 -7.33 -8.98
N ASN A 31 -16.12 -8.55 -8.57
CA ASN A 31 -16.45 -9.09 -7.23
C ASN A 31 -15.51 -8.57 -6.13
N GLY A 32 -15.09 -7.30 -6.17
CA GLY A 32 -14.17 -6.72 -5.19
C GLY A 32 -12.68 -6.81 -5.56
N GLU A 33 -12.35 -7.42 -6.70
CA GLU A 33 -10.98 -7.48 -7.21
C GLU A 33 -10.59 -6.17 -7.90
N ASP A 34 -9.30 -5.84 -7.84
CA ASP A 34 -8.73 -4.71 -8.56
C ASP A 34 -8.93 -4.86 -10.07
N ALA A 35 -9.34 -3.77 -10.71
CA ALA A 35 -9.40 -3.72 -12.15
C ALA A 35 -7.98 -3.71 -12.73
N THR A 36 -7.80 -4.45 -13.81
CA THR A 36 -6.61 -4.46 -14.66
C THR A 36 -6.97 -3.98 -16.06
N VAL A 37 -5.98 -3.72 -16.92
CA VAL A 37 -6.25 -3.40 -18.33
C VAL A 37 -7.01 -4.53 -19.05
N ASP A 38 -6.85 -5.77 -18.59
CA ASP A 38 -7.52 -6.94 -19.16
C ASP A 38 -8.97 -7.10 -18.65
N SER A 39 -9.34 -6.40 -17.57
CA SER A 39 -10.70 -6.41 -17.02
C SER A 39 -11.72 -5.72 -17.94
N VAL A 40 -11.26 -5.07 -19.00
CA VAL A 40 -12.09 -4.36 -19.96
C VAL A 40 -12.64 -5.34 -21.01
N ARG A 41 -13.74 -6.02 -20.69
CA ARG A 41 -14.39 -6.95 -21.64
C ARG A 41 -14.78 -6.27 -22.96
N GLY A 42 -14.33 -6.84 -24.07
CA GLY A 42 -14.61 -6.35 -25.42
C GLY A 42 -13.75 -5.18 -25.88
N ALA A 43 -12.88 -4.64 -25.03
CA ALA A 43 -11.99 -3.54 -25.37
C ALA A 43 -10.54 -3.95 -25.61
N GLY A 44 -10.22 -5.23 -25.79
CA GLY A 44 -8.88 -5.66 -26.16
C GLY A 44 -8.34 -4.92 -27.40
N SER A 45 -9.21 -4.62 -28.36
CA SER A 45 -8.88 -3.78 -29.52
C SER A 45 -8.62 -2.31 -29.16
N LEU A 46 -9.30 -1.77 -28.14
CA LEU A 46 -9.07 -0.42 -27.63
C LEU A 46 -7.71 -0.34 -26.93
N ILE A 47 -7.44 -1.26 -26.01
CA ILE A 47 -6.15 -1.35 -25.31
C ILE A 47 -5.02 -1.64 -26.31
N GLY A 48 -5.23 -2.55 -27.28
CA GLY A 48 -4.26 -2.82 -28.34
C GLY A 48 -3.91 -1.58 -29.16
N ALA A 49 -4.85 -0.68 -29.36
CA ALA A 49 -4.69 0.55 -30.12
C ALA A 49 -4.13 1.72 -29.31
N ALA A 50 -4.31 1.75 -28.00
CA ALA A 50 -3.80 2.80 -27.14
C ALA A 50 -2.27 2.77 -27.06
N ARG A 51 -1.65 3.94 -26.94
CA ARG A 51 -0.20 4.08 -26.68
C ARG A 51 0.12 3.98 -25.19
N SER A 52 -0.81 4.40 -24.36
CA SER A 52 -0.75 4.31 -22.90
C SER A 52 -2.14 3.94 -22.40
N ALA A 53 -2.20 3.12 -21.37
CA ALA A 53 -3.43 2.79 -20.66
C ALA A 53 -3.14 2.77 -19.16
N ARG A 54 -4.02 3.43 -18.40
CA ARG A 54 -3.95 3.48 -16.95
C ARG A 54 -5.23 2.93 -16.36
N VAL A 55 -5.11 2.28 -15.21
CA VAL A 55 -6.25 1.78 -14.46
C VAL A 55 -6.31 2.55 -13.15
N ILE A 56 -7.52 2.98 -12.79
CA ILE A 56 -7.77 3.70 -11.54
C ILE A 56 -8.55 2.78 -10.63
N ASN A 57 -7.92 2.37 -9.54
CA ASN A 57 -8.50 1.54 -8.50
C ASN A 57 -8.73 2.36 -7.22
N ARG A 58 -9.69 1.95 -6.40
CA ARG A 58 -9.80 2.47 -5.03
C ARG A 58 -8.72 1.81 -4.17
N VAL A 59 -8.24 2.54 -3.18
CA VAL A 59 -7.39 1.95 -2.14
C VAL A 59 -8.26 1.04 -1.29
N THR A 60 -7.88 -0.23 -1.18
CA THR A 60 -8.55 -1.23 -0.35
C THR A 60 -8.16 -1.06 1.13
N GLU A 61 -8.86 -1.73 2.05
CA GLU A 61 -8.47 -1.75 3.47
C GLU A 61 -7.08 -2.36 3.66
N ASP A 62 -6.74 -3.40 2.90
CA ASP A 62 -5.40 -4.01 2.92
C ASP A 62 -4.33 -3.06 2.39
N ASP A 63 -4.63 -2.29 1.33
CA ASP A 63 -3.73 -1.27 0.83
C ASP A 63 -3.57 -0.14 1.86
N ALA A 64 -4.66 0.32 2.48
CA ALA A 64 -4.61 1.34 3.53
C ALA A 64 -3.70 0.90 4.68
N LEU A 65 -3.80 -0.37 5.09
CA LEU A 65 -2.94 -0.95 6.10
C LEU A 65 -1.46 -0.94 5.69
N ARG A 66 -1.17 -1.32 4.43
CA ARG A 66 0.21 -1.30 3.89
C ARG A 66 0.78 0.11 3.77
N LEU A 67 -0.09 1.07 3.47
CA LEU A 67 0.27 2.47 3.25
C LEU A 67 0.33 3.28 4.56
N GLY A 68 -0.05 2.68 5.70
CA GLY A 68 -0.13 3.38 6.97
C GLY A 68 -1.18 4.50 7.02
N VAL A 69 -2.23 4.38 6.20
CA VAL A 69 -3.31 5.36 6.06
C VAL A 69 -4.53 4.85 6.82
N ASP A 70 -5.25 5.73 7.51
CA ASP A 70 -6.49 5.33 8.15
C ASP A 70 -7.61 5.04 7.13
N GLU A 71 -8.61 4.26 7.54
CA GLU A 71 -9.70 3.81 6.68
C GLU A 71 -10.54 4.98 6.10
N LYS A 72 -10.76 6.03 6.89
CA LYS A 72 -11.53 7.20 6.47
C LYS A 72 -10.79 7.96 5.38
N GLN A 73 -9.49 8.14 5.54
CA GLN A 73 -8.63 8.78 4.56
C GLN A 73 -8.52 7.92 3.28
N ALA A 74 -8.40 6.60 3.43
CA ALA A 74 -8.28 5.66 2.31
C ALA A 74 -9.46 5.75 1.33
N ARG A 75 -10.67 6.02 1.81
CA ARG A 75 -11.87 6.18 0.97
C ARG A 75 -11.75 7.31 -0.06
N GLY A 76 -10.93 8.33 0.24
CA GLY A 76 -10.67 9.46 -0.65
C GLY A 76 -9.47 9.25 -1.58
N ILE A 77 -8.74 8.14 -1.43
CA ILE A 77 -7.50 7.88 -2.17
C ILE A 77 -7.77 6.91 -3.34
N MET A 78 -7.18 7.22 -4.47
CA MET A 78 -7.18 6.39 -5.67
C MET A 78 -5.75 5.95 -5.98
N ARG A 79 -5.60 4.68 -6.35
CA ARG A 79 -4.38 4.13 -6.92
C ARG A 79 -4.48 4.16 -8.43
N VAL A 80 -3.46 4.69 -9.09
CA VAL A 80 -3.34 4.73 -10.55
C VAL A 80 -2.19 3.81 -10.95
N ASP A 81 -2.54 2.74 -11.65
CA ASP A 81 -1.60 1.73 -12.12
C ASP A 81 -1.37 1.93 -13.64
N ASP A 82 -0.12 1.91 -14.09
CA ASP A 82 0.21 1.87 -15.50
C ASP A 82 0.01 0.44 -16.03
N GLY A 83 -1.01 0.27 -16.87
CA GLY A 83 -1.30 -1.04 -17.48
C GLY A 83 -0.67 -1.22 -18.86
N LYS A 84 -0.29 -0.13 -19.53
CA LYS A 84 0.39 -0.15 -20.82
C LYS A 84 1.16 1.15 -21.05
N ALA A 85 2.42 1.04 -21.42
CA ALA A 85 3.27 2.16 -21.81
C ALA A 85 4.15 1.74 -23.00
N ASN A 86 3.79 2.15 -24.23
CA ASN A 86 4.56 1.76 -25.42
C ASN A 86 5.75 2.68 -25.73
N LEU A 87 5.77 3.89 -25.15
CA LEU A 87 6.73 4.94 -25.48
C LEU A 87 7.57 5.38 -24.27
N ALA A 88 7.38 4.72 -23.13
CA ALA A 88 8.12 4.95 -21.90
C ALA A 88 8.39 3.62 -21.20
N PRO A 89 9.42 3.51 -20.36
CA PRO A 89 9.56 2.39 -19.45
C PRO A 89 8.29 2.23 -18.60
N PRO A 90 7.88 1.01 -18.26
CA PRO A 90 6.78 0.81 -17.33
C PRO A 90 7.10 1.50 -16.00
N ALA A 91 6.10 2.09 -15.36
CA ALA A 91 6.29 2.68 -14.05
C ALA A 91 6.55 1.56 -13.02
N ASP A 92 7.61 1.71 -12.24
CA ASP A 92 7.98 0.73 -11.19
C ASP A 92 7.00 0.72 -10.02
N LYS A 93 6.22 1.81 -9.85
CA LYS A 93 5.31 1.99 -8.72
C LYS A 93 4.00 2.63 -9.17
N ALA A 94 2.91 2.24 -8.50
CA ALA A 94 1.63 2.92 -8.63
C ALA A 94 1.72 4.37 -8.12
N VAL A 95 0.95 5.26 -8.74
CA VAL A 95 0.80 6.65 -8.29
C VAL A 95 -0.51 6.78 -7.52
N TYR A 96 -0.46 7.49 -6.40
CA TYR A 96 -1.66 7.71 -5.58
C TYR A 96 -2.17 9.13 -5.76
N ARG A 97 -3.50 9.27 -5.79
CA ARG A 97 -4.21 10.54 -5.88
C ARG A 97 -5.29 10.61 -4.81
N GLN A 98 -5.47 11.78 -4.22
CA GLN A 98 -6.52 12.04 -3.26
C GLN A 98 -7.54 13.00 -3.84
N MET A 99 -8.84 12.69 -3.65
CA MET A 99 -9.92 13.61 -3.97
C MET A 99 -10.07 14.62 -2.84
N ILE A 100 -9.94 15.90 -3.17
CA ILE A 100 -10.22 17.00 -2.25
C ILE A 100 -11.33 17.87 -2.81
N GLY A 101 -12.13 18.49 -1.92
CA GLY A 101 -13.08 19.51 -2.30
C GLY A 101 -12.36 20.85 -2.45
N VAL A 102 -12.59 21.54 -3.56
CA VAL A 102 -12.09 22.91 -3.79
C VAL A 102 -13.29 23.81 -4.01
N GLN A 103 -13.38 24.90 -3.23
CA GLN A 103 -14.41 25.91 -3.43
C GLN A 103 -14.00 26.84 -4.57
N LEU A 104 -14.91 27.05 -5.50
CA LEU A 104 -14.76 27.98 -6.61
C LEU A 104 -15.21 29.40 -6.22
N ALA A 105 -14.87 30.38 -7.05
CA ALA A 105 -15.23 31.78 -6.81
C ALA A 105 -16.75 32.06 -6.82
N ASN A 106 -17.54 31.14 -7.36
CA ASN A 106 -19.00 31.18 -7.38
C ASN A 106 -19.63 30.39 -6.23
N ASP A 107 -18.88 30.08 -5.17
CA ASP A 107 -19.27 29.30 -4.01
C ASP A 107 -19.62 27.81 -4.28
N GLU A 108 -19.46 27.31 -5.49
CA GLU A 108 -19.59 25.90 -5.79
C GLU A 108 -18.38 25.10 -5.31
N TRP A 109 -18.60 23.83 -4.97
CA TRP A 109 -17.54 22.90 -4.59
C TRP A 109 -17.31 21.89 -5.70
N VAL A 110 -16.08 21.72 -6.11
CA VAL A 110 -15.68 20.70 -7.08
C VAL A 110 -14.67 19.73 -6.49
N GLY A 111 -14.77 18.45 -6.88
CA GLY A 111 -13.79 17.44 -6.53
C GLY A 111 -12.55 17.54 -7.43
N VAL A 112 -11.37 17.67 -6.82
CA VAL A 112 -10.09 17.74 -7.54
C VAL A 112 -9.21 16.59 -7.09
N ALA A 113 -8.61 15.87 -8.04
CA ALA A 113 -7.64 14.84 -7.77
C ALA A 113 -6.24 15.47 -7.63
N VAL A 114 -5.70 15.49 -6.44
CA VAL A 114 -4.34 15.97 -6.15
C VAL A 114 -3.37 14.81 -5.94
N GLU A 115 -2.09 15.06 -6.03
CA GLU A 115 -1.07 14.08 -5.68
C GLU A 115 -1.19 13.70 -4.21
N PHE A 116 -1.20 12.40 -3.94
CA PHE A 116 -1.12 11.86 -2.58
C PHE A 116 0.26 11.22 -2.40
N LYS A 117 1.05 11.80 -1.52
CA LYS A 117 2.32 11.21 -1.12
C LYS A 117 2.06 10.22 0.00
N LEU A 118 2.52 8.99 -0.20
CA LEU A 118 2.44 7.97 0.84
C LEU A 118 3.21 8.43 2.07
N PRO A 119 2.64 8.23 3.28
CA PRO A 119 3.40 8.45 4.50
C PRO A 119 4.66 7.58 4.50
N ASP A 120 5.77 8.15 4.90
CA ASP A 120 6.95 7.34 5.20
C ASP A 120 6.70 6.62 6.52
N LEU A 121 6.55 5.30 6.45
CA LEU A 121 6.32 4.47 7.64
C LEU A 121 7.48 4.55 8.63
N PHE A 122 8.68 4.86 8.15
CA PHE A 122 9.92 4.90 8.93
C PHE A 122 10.37 6.31 9.26
N GLU A 123 9.56 7.34 8.91
CA GLU A 123 9.88 8.71 9.30
C GLU A 123 10.06 8.83 10.81
N GLY A 124 11.23 9.31 11.21
CA GLY A 124 11.61 9.45 12.62
C GLY A 124 12.11 8.17 13.31
N ILE A 125 12.09 7.01 12.63
CA ILE A 125 12.65 5.76 13.16
C ILE A 125 14.15 5.71 12.87
N THR A 126 14.94 5.68 13.93
CA THR A 126 16.41 5.61 13.83
C THR A 126 16.90 4.17 13.96
N THR A 127 18.13 3.91 13.50
CA THR A 127 18.81 2.62 13.70
C THR A 127 18.93 2.27 15.19
N LYS A 128 19.13 3.27 16.05
CA LYS A 128 19.14 3.10 17.52
C LYS A 128 17.79 2.59 18.05
N MET A 129 16.67 3.12 17.56
CA MET A 129 15.34 2.66 17.94
C MET A 129 15.08 1.23 17.43
N THR A 130 15.49 0.93 16.19
CA THR A 130 15.40 -0.42 15.64
C THR A 130 16.20 -1.42 16.46
N ARG A 131 17.42 -1.05 16.90
CA ARG A 131 18.23 -1.87 17.79
C ARG A 131 17.55 -2.09 19.13
N ALA A 132 16.98 -1.06 19.75
CA ALA A 132 16.26 -1.17 21.03
C ALA A 132 15.06 -2.13 20.90
N VAL A 133 14.37 -2.15 19.75
CA VAL A 133 13.32 -3.14 19.48
C VAL A 133 13.90 -4.56 19.45
N GLN A 134 15.03 -4.76 18.78
CA GLN A 134 15.69 -6.08 18.74
C GLN A 134 16.12 -6.55 20.13
N ASP A 135 16.64 -5.65 20.95
CA ASP A 135 17.04 -5.97 22.33
C ASP A 135 15.82 -6.41 23.19
N ILE A 136 14.66 -5.74 23.02
CA ILE A 136 13.40 -6.13 23.71
C ILE A 136 12.93 -7.50 23.24
N VAL A 137 12.97 -7.77 21.93
CA VAL A 137 12.56 -9.06 21.37
C VAL A 137 13.46 -10.19 21.90
N ALA A 138 14.79 -9.99 21.87
CA ALA A 138 15.75 -10.95 22.39
C ALA A 138 15.60 -11.18 23.91
N GLY A 139 15.33 -10.11 24.67
CA GLY A 139 15.07 -10.20 26.12
C GLY A 139 13.82 -11.02 26.42
N ALA A 140 12.74 -10.82 25.67
CA ALA A 140 11.50 -11.58 25.83
C ALA A 140 11.68 -13.06 25.47
N GLU A 141 12.50 -13.38 24.50
CA GLU A 141 12.87 -14.75 24.14
C GLU A 141 13.70 -15.41 25.26
N ALA A 142 14.70 -14.72 25.76
CA ALA A 142 15.55 -15.19 26.86
C ALA A 142 14.75 -15.45 28.17
N GLU A 143 13.71 -14.65 28.42
CA GLU A 143 12.78 -14.87 29.56
C GLU A 143 11.75 -15.98 29.30
N GLU A 144 11.81 -16.68 28.19
CA GLU A 144 10.84 -17.68 27.76
C GLU A 144 9.39 -17.15 27.63
N LYS A 145 9.25 -15.86 27.32
CA LYS A 145 7.98 -15.16 27.08
C LYS A 145 7.94 -14.52 25.69
N PRO A 146 8.09 -15.32 24.61
CA PRO A 146 8.26 -14.78 23.28
C PRO A 146 7.07 -13.91 22.86
N LEU A 147 7.35 -12.82 22.18
CA LEU A 147 6.34 -11.89 21.70
C LEU A 147 5.62 -12.47 20.49
N ARG A 148 4.31 -12.29 20.43
CA ARG A 148 3.44 -12.87 19.40
C ARG A 148 3.37 -12.00 18.16
N GLN A 149 3.29 -12.63 16.99
CA GLN A 149 3.02 -11.94 15.74
C GLN A 149 1.57 -11.43 15.67
N ASN A 150 0.62 -12.18 16.23
CA ASN A 150 -0.80 -11.88 16.13
C ASN A 150 -1.15 -10.58 16.87
N MET A 151 -1.74 -9.63 16.16
CA MET A 151 -2.17 -8.31 16.62
C MET A 151 -3.26 -8.35 17.72
N GLN A 152 -3.97 -9.48 17.87
CA GLN A 152 -4.99 -9.69 18.90
C GLN A 152 -4.42 -10.37 20.17
N ALA A 153 -3.17 -10.82 20.13
CA ALA A 153 -2.56 -11.47 21.28
C ALA A 153 -2.19 -10.42 22.34
N LYS A 154 -2.41 -10.77 23.63
CA LYS A 154 -2.00 -9.91 24.74
C LYS A 154 -0.51 -9.56 24.72
N GLN A 155 0.32 -10.50 24.24
CA GLN A 155 1.77 -10.36 24.10
C GLN A 155 2.15 -9.98 22.65
N TRP A 156 1.31 -9.21 21.96
CA TRP A 156 1.64 -8.76 20.62
C TRP A 156 2.92 -7.92 20.62
N VAL A 157 3.84 -8.22 19.72
CA VAL A 157 5.12 -7.50 19.58
C VAL A 157 4.92 -6.00 19.34
N GLY A 158 3.80 -5.60 18.69
CA GLY A 158 3.46 -4.20 18.46
C GLY A 158 3.33 -3.37 19.75
N ASN A 159 2.95 -3.98 20.88
CA ASN A 159 2.89 -3.29 22.15
C ASN A 159 4.30 -2.86 22.63
N ALA A 160 5.28 -3.75 22.48
CA ALA A 160 6.68 -3.46 22.84
C ALA A 160 7.31 -2.45 21.85
N ILE A 161 7.05 -2.62 20.57
CA ILE A 161 7.54 -1.69 19.52
C ILE A 161 6.91 -0.31 19.67
N GLY A 162 5.61 -0.24 19.94
CA GLY A 162 4.89 1.02 20.16
C GLY A 162 5.54 1.84 21.25
N HIS A 163 5.93 1.23 22.37
CA HIS A 163 6.62 1.91 23.45
C HIS A 163 7.95 2.56 23.00
N VAL A 164 8.76 1.84 22.23
CA VAL A 164 10.05 2.34 21.71
C VAL A 164 9.86 3.48 20.70
N LEU A 165 8.85 3.35 19.83
CA LEU A 165 8.60 4.31 18.74
C LEU A 165 7.71 5.49 19.18
N GLY A 166 7.20 5.49 20.42
CA GLY A 166 6.25 6.51 20.90
C GLY A 166 4.89 6.44 20.16
N LEU A 167 4.48 5.25 19.72
CA LEU A 167 3.21 4.99 19.07
C LEU A 167 2.27 4.26 20.02
N ASP A 168 1.00 4.68 20.04
CA ASP A 168 -0.03 4.05 20.88
C ASP A 168 -0.66 2.84 20.15
N PRO A 169 -0.46 1.60 20.66
CA PRO A 169 -1.04 0.40 20.06
C PRO A 169 -2.57 0.28 20.27
N GLU A 170 -3.18 1.10 21.12
CA GLU A 170 -4.63 1.13 21.29
C GLU A 170 -5.30 2.09 20.28
N ASP A 171 -4.57 3.08 19.76
CA ASP A 171 -5.04 3.92 18.66
C ASP A 171 -5.10 3.13 17.35
N SER A 172 -6.26 3.11 16.71
CA SER A 172 -6.51 2.29 15.49
C SER A 172 -5.56 2.62 14.33
N GLY A 173 -5.22 3.90 14.11
CA GLY A 173 -4.32 4.34 13.05
C GLY A 173 -2.87 3.96 13.36
N GLN A 174 -2.41 4.21 14.59
CA GLN A 174 -1.05 3.91 15.01
C GLN A 174 -0.82 2.40 15.13
N LYS A 175 -1.81 1.63 15.56
CA LYS A 175 -1.80 0.16 15.54
C LYS A 175 -1.58 -0.39 14.13
N LYS A 176 -2.27 0.18 13.12
CA LYS A 176 -2.07 -0.19 11.71
C LYS A 176 -0.66 0.19 11.22
N LYS A 177 -0.15 1.36 11.62
CA LYS A 177 1.22 1.77 11.31
C LYS A 177 2.24 0.80 11.91
N LEU A 178 2.09 0.42 13.18
CA LEU A 178 2.91 -0.60 13.85
C LEU A 178 2.89 -1.93 13.10
N ALA A 179 1.72 -2.42 12.71
CA ALA A 179 1.60 -3.66 11.95
C ALA A 179 2.34 -3.60 10.61
N SER A 180 2.31 -2.46 9.93
CA SER A 180 3.03 -2.25 8.66
C SER A 180 4.54 -2.19 8.86
N ILE A 181 5.03 -1.54 9.93
CA ILE A 181 6.44 -1.51 10.31
C ILE A 181 6.94 -2.92 10.61
N ILE A 182 6.21 -3.68 11.44
CA ILE A 182 6.54 -5.07 11.78
C ILE A 182 6.63 -5.94 10.53
N LYS A 183 5.64 -5.83 9.64
CA LYS A 183 5.64 -6.58 8.38
C LYS A 183 6.85 -6.24 7.51
N THR A 184 7.24 -4.98 7.42
CA THR A 184 8.41 -4.56 6.67
C THR A 184 9.69 -5.10 7.32
N TRP A 185 9.83 -5.03 8.64
CA TRP A 185 10.97 -5.58 9.36
C TRP A 185 11.08 -7.11 9.23
N ILE A 186 9.96 -7.83 9.11
CA ILE A 186 9.98 -9.26 8.80
C ILE A 186 10.46 -9.48 7.36
N ASN A 187 9.98 -8.71 6.40
CA ASN A 187 10.37 -8.84 5.00
C ASN A 187 11.85 -8.45 4.74
N THR A 188 12.42 -7.59 5.56
CA THR A 188 13.82 -7.13 5.48
C THR A 188 14.76 -7.87 6.44
N ASP A 189 14.27 -8.92 7.07
CA ASP A 189 15.01 -9.77 7.99
C ASP A 189 15.56 -9.07 9.26
N VAL A 190 15.05 -7.90 9.59
CA VAL A 190 15.29 -7.24 10.88
C VAL A 190 14.66 -8.03 12.04
N LEU A 191 13.48 -8.58 11.78
CA LEU A 191 12.75 -9.51 12.64
C LEU A 191 12.40 -10.77 11.85
N ARG A 192 12.20 -11.90 12.53
CA ARG A 192 11.74 -13.16 11.93
C ARG A 192 10.55 -13.71 12.67
N VAL A 193 9.80 -14.57 11.99
CA VAL A 193 8.71 -15.34 12.59
C VAL A 193 9.19 -16.77 12.82
N GLU A 194 9.06 -17.25 14.05
CA GLU A 194 9.35 -18.64 14.41
C GLU A 194 8.14 -19.28 15.09
N GLN A 195 7.91 -20.56 14.83
CA GLN A 195 6.87 -21.33 15.50
C GLN A 195 7.41 -21.82 16.84
N VAL A 196 6.81 -21.34 17.91
CA VAL A 196 7.23 -21.66 19.29
C VAL A 196 6.09 -22.37 20.02
N PRO A 197 6.35 -23.51 20.72
CA PRO A 197 5.33 -24.19 21.49
C PRO A 197 4.73 -23.28 22.57
N ASP A 198 3.41 -23.14 22.57
CA ASP A 198 2.70 -22.42 23.64
C ASP A 198 2.58 -23.32 24.88
N LYS A 199 3.25 -22.90 25.96
CA LYS A 199 3.25 -23.64 27.25
C LYS A 199 1.83 -23.89 27.81
N ARG A 200 0.80 -23.15 27.37
CA ARG A 200 -0.57 -23.25 27.87
C ARG A 200 -1.36 -24.38 27.23
N ASN A 201 -1.13 -24.62 25.96
CA ASN A 201 -1.94 -25.56 25.18
C ASN A 201 -1.13 -26.56 24.34
N GLY A 202 0.21 -26.50 24.40
CA GLY A 202 1.12 -27.37 23.66
C GLY A 202 1.09 -27.17 22.11
N ARG A 203 0.35 -26.18 21.60
CA ARG A 203 0.28 -25.90 20.16
C ARG A 203 1.37 -24.89 19.78
N GLU A 204 1.88 -25.04 18.60
CA GLU A 204 2.80 -24.03 18.03
C GLU A 204 2.07 -22.72 17.74
N ALA A 205 2.74 -21.62 17.98
CA ALA A 205 2.21 -20.32 17.67
C ALA A 205 3.32 -19.40 17.10
N PRO A 206 2.97 -18.57 16.11
CA PRO A 206 3.93 -17.67 15.48
C PRO A 206 4.39 -16.59 16.47
N CYS A 207 5.67 -16.60 16.77
CA CYS A 207 6.35 -15.63 17.63
C CYS A 207 7.37 -14.83 16.81
N ILE A 208 7.69 -13.65 17.28
CA ILE A 208 8.70 -12.81 16.69
C ILE A 208 10.02 -13.03 17.41
N ILE A 209 11.06 -13.30 16.64
CA ILE A 209 12.45 -13.38 17.07
C ILE A 209 13.29 -12.34 16.32
N VAL A 210 14.52 -12.12 16.77
CA VAL A 210 15.47 -11.25 16.09
C VAL A 210 15.96 -11.93 14.80
N GLY A 211 15.98 -11.19 13.71
CA GLY A 211 16.60 -11.59 12.44
C GLY A 211 18.07 -11.15 12.36
N GLU A 212 18.41 -10.35 11.35
CA GLU A 212 19.73 -9.73 11.28
C GLU A 212 19.85 -8.56 12.25
N TRP A 213 20.89 -8.59 13.09
CA TRP A 213 21.15 -7.53 14.02
C TRP A 213 21.64 -6.26 13.32
N ILE A 214 21.09 -5.11 13.72
CA ILE A 214 21.63 -3.81 13.33
C ILE A 214 23.05 -3.68 13.89
N ARG A 215 24.02 -3.37 13.03
CA ARG A 215 25.43 -3.25 13.41
C ARG A 215 25.69 -1.95 14.14
N SER A 216 26.65 -1.97 15.07
CA SER A 216 27.04 -0.77 15.83
C SER A 216 27.63 0.34 14.96
N GLU A 217 28.13 0.01 13.77
CA GLU A 217 28.69 0.96 12.80
C GLU A 217 27.58 1.77 12.08
N ASP A 218 26.34 1.31 12.14
CA ASP A 218 25.17 1.97 11.53
C ASP A 218 24.43 2.89 12.53
N MET A 219 24.93 3.03 13.76
CA MET A 219 24.39 3.88 14.82
C MET A 219 25.18 5.18 14.88
#